data_6f032c05eb259eecebe99c583e4a0949
#
_entry.id   6f032c05eb259eecebe99c583e4a0949
#
_cell.length_a   1.000
_cell.length_b   1.000
_cell.length_c   1.000
_cell.angle_alpha   90.00
_cell.angle_beta   90.00
_cell.angle_gamma   90.00
#
_symmetry.space_group_name_H-M   'P 1'
#
loop_
_entity.id
_entity.type
_entity.pdbx_description
1 polymer ?
#
loop_
_entity_poly.entity_id
_entity_poly.type
_entity_poly.pdbx_seq_one_letter_code
_entity_poly.pdbx_strand_id
1 'polypeptide(L)'
;MMKRIETINPLRRKLVGALACGALAMSFTRLAKASAESEHIDVWKSPTCGCCKDWITHLEANSFSVSRFDEGNSEARKRLGMPVRFGSCHTAEVQGYAIEGHVPARDIYRLLEEKPDAIGLSVPAMPRGSPGMDGPAYRGVQDPYDVLLIDSNGMPSVFQSYR
;
A
#
# COMPACT_ATOMS: atom_id res chain seq x y z
N MET A 1 -21.99 33.88 85.04
CA MET A 1 -22.34 33.66 83.60
C MET A 1 -21.49 32.53 83.08
N MET A 2 -21.97 31.27 83.19
CA MET A 2 -21.24 30.04 82.98
C MET A 2 -21.48 29.56 81.54
N LYS A 3 -20.43 29.45 80.72
CA LYS A 3 -20.49 28.94 79.38
C LYS A 3 -20.26 27.40 79.36
N ARG A 4 -21.24 26.63 78.95
CA ARG A 4 -21.20 25.16 78.86
C ARG A 4 -20.23 24.80 77.70
N ILE A 5 -19.33 23.90 77.98
CA ILE A 5 -18.50 23.24 77.03
C ILE A 5 -19.18 21.94 76.62
N GLU A 6 -19.67 21.84 75.40
CA GLU A 6 -20.21 20.59 74.86
C GLU A 6 -19.06 19.65 74.45
N THR A 7 -19.00 18.52 75.05
CA THR A 7 -18.08 17.43 74.77
C THR A 7 -18.50 16.73 73.51
N ILE A 8 -17.66 16.77 72.49
CA ILE A 8 -17.84 16.08 71.20
C ILE A 8 -17.54 14.61 71.43
N ASN A 9 -18.54 13.77 71.12
CA ASN A 9 -18.55 12.33 71.28
C ASN A 9 -17.55 11.68 70.26
N PRO A 10 -16.53 10.89 70.70
CA PRO A 10 -15.50 10.32 69.85
C PRO A 10 -15.93 9.13 69.00
N LEU A 11 -17.22 8.72 69.03
CA LEU A 11 -17.68 7.52 68.35
C LEU A 11 -18.13 7.71 66.88
N ARG A 12 -18.11 8.96 66.38
CA ARG A 12 -18.51 9.23 64.96
C ARG A 12 -17.37 9.30 63.97
N ARG A 13 -16.12 8.99 64.39
CA ARG A 13 -14.92 9.18 63.55
C ARG A 13 -14.34 7.92 62.94
N LYS A 14 -15.07 6.79 62.99
CA LYS A 14 -14.57 5.49 62.49
C LYS A 14 -15.38 4.89 61.32
N LEU A 15 -16.25 5.65 60.65
CA LEU A 15 -17.08 5.09 59.57
C LEU A 15 -16.96 5.84 58.21
N VAL A 16 -15.88 6.59 58.00
CA VAL A 16 -15.64 7.20 56.67
C VAL A 16 -14.20 6.85 56.24
N GLY A 17 -13.91 5.58 56.08
CA GLY A 17 -12.59 5.13 55.75
C GLY A 17 -12.54 3.76 55.07
N ALA A 18 -13.53 3.41 54.24
CA ALA A 18 -13.46 2.15 53.53
C ALA A 18 -14.41 2.15 52.32
N LEU A 19 -14.14 2.92 51.29
CA LEU A 19 -14.75 2.74 49.94
C LEU A 19 -13.98 3.61 48.90
N ALA A 20 -12.68 3.39 48.81
CA ALA A 20 -11.87 3.94 47.71
C ALA A 20 -10.82 2.91 47.28
N CYS A 21 -11.27 1.69 46.99
CA CYS A 21 -10.46 0.68 46.35
C CYS A 21 -11.30 0.03 45.25
N GLY A 22 -10.91 0.19 44.01
CA GLY A 22 -11.34 -0.73 42.99
C GLY A 22 -12.16 -0.14 41.87
N ALA A 23 -11.53 0.61 40.98
CA ALA A 23 -11.88 0.59 39.56
C ALA A 23 -10.69 1.12 38.72
N LEU A 24 -9.54 0.46 38.82
CA LEU A 24 -8.61 0.46 37.68
C LEU A 24 -9.23 -0.44 36.62
N ALA A 25 -10.17 0.09 35.87
CA ALA A 25 -10.59 -0.51 34.63
C ALA A 25 -9.38 -0.47 33.69
N MET A 26 -8.66 -1.60 33.61
CA MET A 26 -7.70 -1.84 32.54
C MET A 26 -8.48 -1.78 31.23
N SER A 27 -8.47 -0.61 30.60
CA SER A 27 -8.84 -0.43 29.20
C SER A 27 -7.82 -1.20 28.38
N PHE A 28 -8.04 -2.50 28.18
CA PHE A 28 -7.41 -3.24 27.10
C PHE A 28 -7.88 -2.62 25.79
N THR A 29 -7.18 -1.61 25.33
CA THR A 29 -7.24 -1.22 23.93
C THR A 29 -6.82 -2.44 23.13
N ARG A 30 -7.82 -3.21 22.65
CA ARG A 30 -7.60 -4.17 21.59
C ARG A 30 -7.04 -3.35 20.43
N LEU A 31 -5.72 -3.41 20.23
CA LEU A 31 -5.16 -3.12 18.92
C LEU A 31 -5.86 -4.10 17.98
N ALA A 32 -6.89 -3.62 17.30
CA ALA A 32 -7.40 -4.30 16.14
C ALA A 32 -6.21 -4.36 15.17
N LYS A 33 -5.59 -5.53 15.08
CA LYS A 33 -4.70 -5.86 13.98
C LYS A 33 -5.61 -5.78 12.76
N ALA A 34 -5.62 -4.62 12.08
CA ALA A 34 -6.19 -4.50 10.77
C ALA A 34 -5.45 -5.58 9.96
N SER A 35 -6.14 -6.67 9.63
CA SER A 35 -5.70 -7.54 8.56
C SER A 35 -5.64 -6.63 7.36
N ALA A 36 -4.43 -6.27 6.92
CA ALA A 36 -4.26 -5.57 5.66
C ALA A 36 -4.89 -6.50 4.61
N GLU A 37 -6.10 -6.15 4.15
CA GLU A 37 -6.68 -6.80 2.99
C GLU A 37 -5.64 -6.63 1.88
N SER A 38 -5.28 -7.75 1.25
CA SER A 38 -4.35 -7.72 0.14
C SER A 38 -4.99 -6.94 -1.00
N GLU A 39 -4.30 -5.92 -1.52
CA GLU A 39 -4.76 -5.18 -2.69
C GLU A 39 -4.86 -6.11 -3.88
N HIS A 40 -6.02 -6.06 -4.55
CA HIS A 40 -6.25 -6.87 -5.74
C HIS A 40 -5.82 -6.13 -7.00
N ILE A 41 -5.10 -6.83 -7.88
CA ILE A 41 -4.60 -6.29 -9.15
C ILE A 41 -4.84 -7.28 -10.29
N ASP A 42 -5.43 -6.80 -11.36
CA ASP A 42 -5.63 -7.53 -12.61
C ASP A 42 -4.48 -7.28 -13.58
N VAL A 43 -3.88 -8.32 -14.17
CA VAL A 43 -2.67 -8.22 -15.01
C VAL A 43 -2.90 -8.87 -16.36
N TRP A 44 -2.79 -8.10 -17.44
CA TRP A 44 -2.85 -8.55 -18.84
C TRP A 44 -1.46 -8.61 -19.44
N LYS A 45 -1.09 -9.77 -19.97
CA LYS A 45 0.23 -10.03 -20.55
C LYS A 45 0.18 -11.08 -21.65
N SER A 46 1.28 -11.18 -22.44
CA SER A 46 1.44 -12.33 -23.34
C SER A 46 1.64 -13.62 -22.53
N PRO A 47 1.08 -14.77 -22.98
CA PRO A 47 1.26 -16.07 -22.33
C PRO A 47 2.74 -16.48 -22.22
N THR A 48 3.60 -16.02 -23.14
CA THR A 48 5.02 -16.37 -23.21
C THR A 48 5.94 -15.39 -22.51
N CYS A 49 5.41 -14.29 -21.92
CA CYS A 49 6.22 -13.26 -21.25
C CYS A 49 6.79 -13.78 -19.93
N GLY A 50 8.09 -14.13 -19.90
CA GLY A 50 8.80 -14.61 -18.70
C GLY A 50 8.93 -13.53 -17.63
N CYS A 51 9.50 -12.37 -17.97
CA CYS A 51 9.68 -11.25 -17.03
C CYS A 51 8.37 -10.73 -16.42
N CYS A 52 7.24 -10.86 -17.15
CA CYS A 52 5.94 -10.53 -16.61
C CYS A 52 5.51 -11.50 -15.50
N LYS A 53 5.87 -12.79 -15.60
CA LYS A 53 5.63 -13.77 -14.53
C LYS A 53 6.45 -13.43 -13.28
N ASP A 54 7.70 -13.06 -13.47
CA ASP A 54 8.61 -12.70 -12.39
C ASP A 54 8.12 -11.41 -11.69
N TRP A 55 7.59 -10.44 -12.46
CA TRP A 55 6.94 -9.25 -11.88
C TRP A 55 5.68 -9.59 -11.08
N ILE A 56 4.83 -10.50 -11.56
CA ILE A 56 3.68 -11.00 -10.80
C ILE A 56 4.14 -11.64 -9.48
N THR A 57 5.18 -12.49 -9.52
CA THR A 57 5.78 -13.07 -8.31
C THR A 57 6.27 -11.99 -7.33
N HIS A 58 6.86 -10.90 -7.85
CA HIS A 58 7.23 -9.74 -7.03
C HIS A 58 6.01 -9.09 -6.36
N LEU A 59 4.89 -8.91 -7.07
CA LEU A 59 3.66 -8.38 -6.50
C LEU A 59 3.10 -9.28 -5.40
N GLU A 60 2.99 -10.58 -5.66
CA GLU A 60 2.50 -11.57 -4.70
C GLU A 60 3.36 -11.62 -3.44
N ALA A 61 4.71 -11.54 -3.59
CA ALA A 61 5.64 -11.45 -2.47
C ALA A 61 5.48 -10.15 -1.65
N ASN A 62 4.89 -9.11 -2.24
CA ASN A 62 4.56 -7.85 -1.59
C ASN A 62 3.06 -7.73 -1.24
N SER A 63 2.38 -8.85 -1.02
CA SER A 63 1.00 -8.93 -0.51
C SER A 63 -0.09 -8.41 -1.47
N PHE A 64 0.16 -8.38 -2.78
CA PHE A 64 -0.92 -8.22 -3.76
C PHE A 64 -1.59 -9.55 -4.04
N SER A 65 -2.92 -9.53 -4.24
CA SER A 65 -3.70 -10.61 -4.80
C SER A 65 -3.81 -10.40 -6.31
N VAL A 66 -3.31 -11.33 -7.13
CA VAL A 66 -3.18 -11.12 -8.58
C VAL A 66 -4.12 -12.01 -9.38
N SER A 67 -4.96 -11.41 -10.24
CA SER A 67 -5.63 -12.10 -11.34
C SER A 67 -4.81 -11.93 -12.62
N ARG A 68 -4.57 -13.02 -13.34
CA ARG A 68 -3.74 -13.03 -14.54
C ARG A 68 -4.55 -13.38 -15.79
N PHE A 69 -4.38 -12.55 -16.84
CA PHE A 69 -4.99 -12.71 -18.15
C PHE A 69 -3.89 -12.85 -19.22
N ASP A 70 -3.80 -14.04 -19.82
CA ASP A 70 -2.76 -14.42 -20.78
C ASP A 70 -3.21 -14.16 -22.24
N GLU A 71 -3.77 -12.99 -22.53
CA GLU A 71 -4.36 -12.61 -23.82
C GLU A 71 -3.71 -11.39 -24.49
N GLY A 72 -2.54 -10.98 -23.96
CA GLY A 72 -1.87 -9.73 -24.37
C GLY A 72 -2.40 -8.53 -23.59
N ASN A 73 -1.79 -7.37 -23.79
CA ASN A 73 -2.09 -6.19 -22.97
C ASN A 73 -2.59 -4.96 -23.77
N SER A 74 -2.67 -5.05 -25.09
CA SER A 74 -3.01 -3.89 -25.93
C SER A 74 -4.41 -3.34 -25.66
N GLU A 75 -5.40 -4.23 -25.50
CA GLU A 75 -6.79 -3.84 -25.22
C GLU A 75 -6.95 -3.28 -23.81
N ALA A 76 -6.29 -3.89 -22.81
CA ALA A 76 -6.30 -3.39 -21.44
C ALA A 76 -5.65 -1.99 -21.36
N ARG A 77 -4.49 -1.81 -22.00
CA ARG A 77 -3.81 -0.51 -22.10
C ARG A 77 -4.71 0.57 -22.70
N LYS A 78 -5.39 0.25 -23.81
CA LYS A 78 -6.32 1.15 -24.48
C LYS A 78 -7.52 1.49 -23.59
N ARG A 79 -8.14 0.48 -22.97
CA ARG A 79 -9.28 0.65 -22.07
C ARG A 79 -8.96 1.56 -20.89
N LEU A 80 -7.77 1.40 -20.30
CA LEU A 80 -7.30 2.18 -19.16
C LEU A 80 -6.74 3.56 -19.55
N GLY A 81 -6.71 3.87 -20.84
CA GLY A 81 -6.26 5.18 -21.33
C GLY A 81 -4.74 5.41 -21.27
N MET A 82 -3.93 4.37 -21.00
CA MET A 82 -2.47 4.50 -20.95
C MET A 82 -1.91 4.76 -22.37
N PRO A 83 -1.25 5.89 -22.60
CA PRO A 83 -0.74 6.21 -23.94
C PRO A 83 0.32 5.21 -24.42
N VAL A 84 0.23 4.79 -25.68
CA VAL A 84 1.11 3.75 -26.27
C VAL A 84 2.60 4.08 -26.14
N ARG A 85 2.98 5.37 -26.16
CA ARG A 85 4.37 5.82 -26.00
C ARG A 85 5.00 5.43 -24.64
N PHE A 86 4.19 5.13 -23.65
CA PHE A 86 4.62 4.65 -22.32
C PHE A 86 4.45 3.14 -22.17
N GLY A 87 4.10 2.45 -23.26
CA GLY A 87 3.81 1.03 -23.27
C GLY A 87 5.00 0.15 -22.89
N SER A 88 4.70 -0.98 -22.25
CA SER A 88 5.63 -2.03 -21.87
C SER A 88 5.04 -3.42 -22.18
N CYS A 89 5.62 -4.48 -21.60
CA CYS A 89 5.25 -5.88 -21.91
C CYS A 89 3.98 -6.37 -21.21
N HIS A 90 3.47 -5.66 -20.24
CA HIS A 90 2.20 -5.93 -19.57
C HIS A 90 1.54 -4.63 -19.09
N THR A 91 0.24 -4.72 -18.89
CA THR A 91 -0.59 -3.66 -18.32
C THR A 91 -1.37 -4.26 -17.16
N ALA A 92 -1.48 -3.56 -16.05
CA ALA A 92 -2.32 -3.98 -14.94
C ALA A 92 -3.29 -2.88 -14.52
N GLU A 93 -4.31 -3.27 -13.74
CA GLU A 93 -5.30 -2.38 -13.15
C GLU A 93 -5.40 -2.64 -11.66
N VAL A 94 -5.31 -1.59 -10.86
CA VAL A 94 -5.52 -1.62 -9.42
C VAL A 94 -6.30 -0.37 -8.99
N GLN A 95 -7.44 -0.54 -8.35
CA GLN A 95 -8.31 0.55 -7.89
C GLN A 95 -8.59 1.61 -8.98
N GLY A 96 -8.66 1.20 -10.27
CA GLY A 96 -8.90 2.07 -11.40
C GLY A 96 -7.65 2.73 -12.01
N TYR A 97 -6.48 2.57 -11.41
CA TYR A 97 -5.22 3.03 -11.98
C TYR A 97 -4.63 2.01 -12.94
N ALA A 98 -4.09 2.48 -14.06
CA ALA A 98 -3.27 1.69 -14.96
C ALA A 98 -1.84 1.58 -14.42
N ILE A 99 -1.31 0.36 -14.37
CA ILE A 99 0.10 0.09 -14.06
C ILE A 99 0.72 -0.54 -15.30
N GLU A 100 1.67 0.15 -15.89
CA GLU A 100 2.30 -0.28 -17.14
C GLU A 100 3.75 -0.69 -16.91
N GLY A 101 4.09 -1.95 -17.23
CA GLY A 101 5.45 -2.46 -17.11
C GLY A 101 5.90 -2.70 -15.65
N HIS A 102 7.21 -2.73 -15.47
CA HIS A 102 7.87 -3.25 -14.27
C HIS A 102 7.91 -2.27 -13.08
N VAL A 103 6.74 -1.70 -12.74
CA VAL A 103 6.59 -0.77 -11.61
C VAL A 103 6.79 -1.53 -10.29
N PRO A 104 7.67 -1.07 -9.38
CA PRO A 104 7.85 -1.68 -8.07
C PRO A 104 6.59 -1.63 -7.20
N ALA A 105 6.31 -2.70 -6.46
CA ALA A 105 5.15 -2.83 -5.58
C ALA A 105 5.01 -1.65 -4.61
N ARG A 106 6.13 -1.16 -4.05
CA ARG A 106 6.15 0.00 -3.14
C ARG A 106 5.64 1.28 -3.79
N ASP A 107 5.91 1.48 -5.09
CA ASP A 107 5.46 2.66 -5.81
C ASP A 107 3.96 2.54 -6.14
N ILE A 108 3.47 1.32 -6.36
CA ILE A 108 2.03 1.07 -6.50
C ILE A 108 1.32 1.39 -5.17
N TYR A 109 1.83 0.92 -4.03
CA TYR A 109 1.24 1.26 -2.72
C TYR A 109 1.24 2.77 -2.47
N ARG A 110 2.32 3.47 -2.82
CA ARG A 110 2.39 4.94 -2.70
C ARG A 110 1.35 5.63 -3.58
N LEU A 111 1.14 5.16 -4.82
CA LEU A 111 0.08 5.66 -5.70
C LEU A 111 -1.31 5.51 -5.05
N LEU A 112 -1.58 4.33 -4.47
CA LEU A 112 -2.86 4.03 -3.82
C LEU A 112 -3.09 4.84 -2.54
N GLU A 113 -2.02 5.23 -1.86
CA GLU A 113 -2.08 6.10 -0.68
C GLU A 113 -2.28 7.58 -1.08
N GLU A 114 -1.49 8.07 -2.04
CA GLU A 114 -1.53 9.47 -2.49
C GLU A 114 -2.78 9.80 -3.32
N LYS A 115 -3.34 8.83 -4.04
CA LYS A 115 -4.55 8.93 -4.88
C LYS A 115 -4.57 10.16 -5.79
N PRO A 116 -3.51 10.39 -6.58
CA PRO A 116 -3.48 11.54 -7.50
C PRO A 116 -4.54 11.41 -8.61
N ASP A 117 -4.96 12.53 -9.18
CA ASP A 117 -5.75 12.53 -10.41
C ASP A 117 -4.86 12.19 -11.61
N ALA A 118 -4.80 10.89 -11.94
CA ALA A 118 -3.90 10.34 -12.92
C ALA A 118 -4.48 9.09 -13.59
N ILE A 119 -3.99 8.78 -14.78
CA ILE A 119 -4.23 7.49 -15.44
C ILE A 119 -3.53 6.37 -14.65
N GLY A 120 -2.31 6.61 -14.18
CA GLY A 120 -1.55 5.63 -13.41
C GLY A 120 -0.04 5.78 -13.52
N LEU A 121 0.68 4.67 -13.31
CA LEU A 121 2.14 4.62 -13.36
C LEU A 121 2.65 3.85 -14.57
N SER A 122 3.83 4.24 -15.06
CA SER A 122 4.53 3.51 -16.10
C SER A 122 6.03 3.43 -15.84
N VAL A 123 6.60 2.23 -16.10
CA VAL A 123 8.02 2.00 -16.37
C VAL A 123 8.11 1.61 -17.83
N PRO A 124 8.37 2.55 -18.75
CA PRO A 124 8.49 2.25 -20.17
C PRO A 124 9.67 1.32 -20.44
N ALA A 125 9.55 0.50 -21.49
CA ALA A 125 10.52 -0.53 -21.82
C ALA A 125 10.65 -1.61 -20.72
N MET A 126 11.83 -2.16 -20.52
CA MET A 126 12.13 -3.23 -19.58
C MET A 126 13.54 -3.03 -19.00
N PRO A 127 13.75 -2.01 -18.15
CA PRO A 127 15.08 -1.72 -17.60
C PRO A 127 15.53 -2.87 -16.68
N ARG A 128 16.79 -3.32 -16.86
CA ARG A 128 17.37 -4.34 -15.99
C ARG A 128 17.48 -3.80 -14.57
N GLY A 129 17.24 -4.65 -13.58
CA GLY A 129 17.19 -4.25 -12.18
C GLY A 129 15.83 -3.77 -11.71
N SER A 130 14.85 -3.54 -12.62
CA SER A 130 13.46 -3.39 -12.22
C SER A 130 12.87 -4.74 -11.80
N PRO A 131 11.82 -4.80 -10.97
CA PRO A 131 11.21 -6.05 -10.53
C PRO A 131 10.81 -6.96 -11.69
N GLY A 132 11.25 -8.23 -11.66
CA GLY A 132 11.07 -9.17 -12.77
C GLY A 132 12.13 -9.05 -13.90
N MET A 133 12.99 -8.03 -13.83
CA MET A 133 14.17 -7.83 -14.69
C MET A 133 15.47 -7.83 -13.84
N ASP A 134 15.41 -8.41 -12.64
CA ASP A 134 16.47 -8.45 -11.63
C ASP A 134 16.95 -9.86 -11.30
N GLY A 135 16.38 -10.87 -11.97
CA GLY A 135 16.74 -12.28 -11.80
C GLY A 135 18.16 -12.64 -12.27
N PRO A 136 18.60 -13.91 -12.06
CA PRO A 136 19.96 -14.38 -12.37
C PRO A 136 20.38 -14.18 -13.84
N ALA A 137 19.42 -14.18 -14.76
CA ALA A 137 19.67 -13.95 -16.18
C ALA A 137 20.26 -12.56 -16.47
N TYR A 138 20.00 -11.59 -15.62
CA TYR A 138 20.48 -10.20 -15.76
C TYR A 138 21.80 -9.94 -15.03
N ARG A 139 22.37 -10.94 -14.32
CA ARG A 139 23.70 -10.93 -13.70
C ARG A 139 23.95 -9.73 -12.78
N GLY A 140 22.90 -9.23 -12.08
CA GLY A 140 23.00 -8.08 -11.19
C GLY A 140 23.18 -6.73 -11.87
N VAL A 141 23.04 -6.67 -13.21
CA VAL A 141 23.09 -5.39 -13.93
C VAL A 141 21.85 -4.56 -13.60
N GLN A 142 22.08 -3.29 -13.31
CA GLN A 142 21.01 -2.32 -13.03
C GLN A 142 21.14 -1.15 -14.00
N ASP A 143 20.08 -0.91 -14.75
CA ASP A 143 19.95 0.28 -15.60
C ASP A 143 19.24 1.37 -14.75
N PRO A 144 19.64 2.64 -14.84
CA PRO A 144 18.87 3.72 -14.26
C PRO A 144 17.51 3.84 -14.95
N TYR A 145 16.43 4.02 -14.19
CA TYR A 145 15.09 4.22 -14.74
C TYR A 145 14.23 5.09 -13.85
N ASP A 146 13.18 5.62 -14.43
CA ASP A 146 12.15 6.38 -13.74
C ASP A 146 10.81 5.65 -13.79
N VAL A 147 10.10 5.67 -12.68
CA VAL A 147 8.66 5.41 -12.62
C VAL A 147 7.98 6.73 -12.96
N LEU A 148 7.17 6.75 -13.99
CA LEU A 148 6.45 7.91 -14.46
C LEU A 148 5.01 7.89 -13.95
N LEU A 149 4.53 9.00 -13.39
CA LEU A 149 3.11 9.27 -13.19
C LEU A 149 2.56 9.86 -14.50
N ILE A 150 1.51 9.26 -15.02
CA ILE A 150 0.81 9.74 -16.22
C ILE A 150 -0.48 10.39 -15.74
N ASP A 151 -0.56 11.72 -15.87
CA ASP A 151 -1.74 12.48 -15.44
C ASP A 151 -2.98 12.17 -16.31
N SER A 152 -4.14 12.70 -15.92
CA SER A 152 -5.40 12.51 -16.63
C SER A 152 -5.40 13.08 -18.07
N ASN A 153 -4.44 13.96 -18.42
CA ASN A 153 -4.22 14.47 -19.77
C ASN A 153 -3.19 13.63 -20.56
N GLY A 154 -2.66 12.57 -19.98
CA GLY A 154 -1.65 11.72 -20.58
C GLY A 154 -0.24 12.33 -20.59
N MET A 155 0.04 13.31 -19.72
CA MET A 155 1.36 13.93 -19.60
C MET A 155 2.19 13.22 -18.51
N PRO A 156 3.49 12.96 -18.75
CA PRO A 156 4.33 12.29 -17.78
C PRO A 156 4.97 13.26 -16.79
N SER A 157 5.12 12.83 -15.56
CA SER A 157 6.03 13.41 -14.58
C SER A 157 6.80 12.29 -13.87
N VAL A 158 7.98 12.59 -13.32
CA VAL A 158 8.75 11.59 -12.57
C VAL A 158 8.09 11.38 -11.20
N PHE A 159 7.63 10.16 -10.96
CA PHE A 159 7.09 9.72 -9.68
C PHE A 159 8.20 9.24 -8.76
N GLN A 160 9.09 8.36 -9.27
CA GLN A 160 10.24 7.83 -8.53
C GLN A 160 11.40 7.60 -9.49
N SER A 161 12.64 7.87 -9.02
CA SER A 161 13.86 7.58 -9.77
C SER A 161 14.66 6.47 -9.11
N TYR A 162 15.20 5.60 -9.91
CA TYR A 162 16.12 4.50 -9.56
C TYR A 162 17.45 4.74 -10.29
N ARG A 163 18.54 4.85 -9.50
CA ARG A 163 19.89 5.18 -10.02
C ARG A 163 20.90 4.15 -9.52
#